data_ef3611dc065cb6a9d39a184171de5148
#
_entry.id   ef3611dc065cb6a9d39a184171de5148
#
_cell.length_a   1.000
_cell.length_b   1.000
_cell.length_c   1.000
_cell.angle_alpha   90.00
_cell.angle_beta   90.00
_cell.angle_gamma   90.00
#
_symmetry.space_group_name_H-M   'P 1'
#
loop_
_entity.id
_entity.type
_entity.pdbx_description
1 polymer ?
#
loop_
_entity_poly.entity_id
_entity_poly.type
_entity_poly.pdbx_seq_one_letter_code
_entity_poly.pdbx_strand_id
1 'polypeptide(L)'
;GPVRPEDLGLVLEVASRASAHTVLDRVKCGFVTVRGGHRVGICGSAVVRDGEIHNLRQMSSLAIRIAHEVPGAAAGGLPKLLDGGKLHSTLLLSPPGGGKTTLLRDLVRCISDGVGMEALRVGLADERGEVAAMYEGVPQVDVGERTDVMDGCPKGAALAMLLRGMNPQ
;
A
#
# COMPACT_ATOMS: atom_id res chain seq x y z
N GLY A 1 -15.23 -14.18 -26.00
CA GLY A 1 -14.38 -13.85 -27.14
C GLY A 1 -12.99 -13.44 -26.68
N PRO A 2 -12.01 -13.25 -27.57
CA PRO A 2 -10.68 -12.76 -27.19
C PRO A 2 -10.78 -11.33 -26.65
N VAL A 3 -9.94 -11.01 -25.67
CA VAL A 3 -9.82 -9.66 -25.11
C VAL A 3 -9.16 -8.74 -26.15
N ARG A 4 -9.74 -7.57 -26.38
CA ARG A 4 -9.25 -6.54 -27.30
C ARG A 4 -8.61 -5.37 -26.54
N PRO A 5 -7.77 -4.56 -27.19
CA PRO A 5 -7.16 -3.38 -26.55
C PRO A 5 -8.20 -2.41 -25.96
N GLU A 6 -9.34 -2.25 -26.63
CA GLU A 6 -10.44 -1.39 -26.14
C GLU A 6 -11.03 -1.91 -24.83
N ASP A 7 -11.11 -3.24 -24.68
CA ASP A 7 -11.62 -3.88 -23.45
C ASP A 7 -10.69 -3.59 -22.25
N LEU A 8 -9.37 -3.58 -22.48
CA LEU A 8 -8.39 -3.23 -21.45
C LEU A 8 -8.55 -1.78 -21.00
N GLY A 9 -8.74 -0.85 -21.95
CA GLY A 9 -9.01 0.56 -21.65
C GLY A 9 -10.25 0.73 -20.81
N LEU A 10 -11.36 0.10 -21.22
CA LEU A 10 -12.63 0.16 -20.50
C LEU A 10 -12.51 -0.40 -19.07
N VAL A 11 -11.86 -1.55 -18.90
CA VAL A 11 -11.64 -2.13 -17.56
C VAL A 11 -10.86 -1.18 -16.67
N LEU A 12 -9.81 -0.56 -17.19
CA LEU A 12 -8.99 0.38 -16.42
C LEU A 12 -9.79 1.65 -16.03
N GLU A 13 -10.56 2.21 -16.96
CA GLU A 13 -11.42 3.38 -16.72
C GLU A 13 -12.49 3.09 -15.67
N VAL A 14 -13.17 1.96 -15.77
CA VAL A 14 -14.19 1.54 -14.79
C VAL A 14 -13.56 1.31 -13.42
N ALA A 15 -12.43 0.61 -13.36
CA ALA A 15 -11.77 0.29 -12.10
C ALA A 15 -11.19 1.53 -11.40
N SER A 16 -10.61 2.46 -12.16
CA SER A 16 -9.96 3.66 -11.61
C SER A 16 -10.91 4.85 -11.47
N ARG A 17 -12.08 4.81 -12.09
CA ARG A 17 -13.02 5.94 -12.24
C ARG A 17 -12.39 7.18 -12.90
N ALA A 18 -11.34 6.97 -13.67
CA ALA A 18 -10.61 8.01 -14.38
C ALA A 18 -10.35 7.58 -15.82
N SER A 19 -10.11 8.53 -16.73
CA SER A 19 -9.76 8.17 -18.10
C SER A 19 -8.46 7.35 -18.14
N ALA A 20 -8.36 6.40 -19.07
CA ALA A 20 -7.17 5.59 -19.24
C ALA A 20 -5.89 6.44 -19.37
N HIS A 21 -5.95 7.58 -20.07
CA HIS A 21 -4.85 8.54 -20.17
C HIS A 21 -4.39 9.05 -18.81
N THR A 22 -5.31 9.51 -17.95
CA THR A 22 -5.00 10.02 -16.61
C THR A 22 -4.36 8.97 -15.73
N VAL A 23 -4.80 7.72 -15.88
CA VAL A 23 -4.24 6.59 -15.12
C VAL A 23 -2.85 6.23 -15.60
N LEU A 24 -2.65 6.15 -16.92
CA LEU A 24 -1.36 5.82 -17.53
C LEU A 24 -0.25 6.83 -17.15
N ASP A 25 -0.58 8.10 -17.04
CA ASP A 25 0.37 9.13 -16.58
C ASP A 25 0.81 8.94 -15.12
N ARG A 26 0.05 8.19 -14.32
CA ARG A 26 0.36 7.89 -12.91
C ARG A 26 1.10 6.56 -12.71
N VAL A 27 1.22 5.73 -13.75
CA VAL A 27 1.81 4.38 -13.66
C VAL A 27 3.34 4.43 -13.64
N LYS A 28 3.92 5.06 -12.64
CA LYS A 28 5.38 5.04 -12.43
C LYS A 28 5.90 3.73 -11.82
N CYS A 29 5.03 3.00 -11.12
CA CYS A 29 5.39 1.75 -10.44
C CYS A 29 4.86 0.48 -11.15
N GLY A 30 4.32 0.60 -12.37
CA GLY A 30 3.77 -0.52 -13.13
C GLY A 30 2.38 -0.98 -12.66
N PHE A 31 1.75 -0.28 -11.71
CA PHE A 31 0.38 -0.55 -11.27
C PHE A 31 -0.29 0.73 -10.74
N VAL A 32 -1.61 0.66 -10.62
CA VAL A 32 -2.42 1.66 -9.92
C VAL A 32 -3.21 0.99 -8.81
N THR A 33 -3.36 1.67 -7.68
CA THR A 33 -4.30 1.27 -6.64
C THR A 33 -5.66 1.88 -6.96
N VAL A 34 -6.70 1.08 -6.86
CA VAL A 34 -8.08 1.50 -7.08
C VAL A 34 -8.88 1.37 -5.77
N ARG A 35 -10.08 1.92 -5.74
CA ARG A 35 -10.95 1.89 -4.57
C ARG A 35 -11.11 0.46 -4.05
N GLY A 36 -11.03 0.29 -2.72
CA GLY A 36 -10.99 -1.01 -2.04
C GLY A 36 -9.59 -1.60 -1.92
N GLY A 37 -8.54 -0.84 -2.25
CA GLY A 37 -7.15 -1.27 -2.11
C GLY A 37 -6.67 -2.27 -3.16
N HIS A 38 -7.52 -2.57 -4.15
CA HIS A 38 -7.16 -3.48 -5.22
C HIS A 38 -6.11 -2.84 -6.12
N ARG A 39 -5.24 -3.67 -6.70
CA ARG A 39 -4.17 -3.21 -7.59
C ARG A 39 -4.41 -3.71 -8.99
N VAL A 40 -4.29 -2.80 -9.95
CA VAL A 40 -4.32 -3.11 -11.38
C VAL A 40 -2.91 -2.89 -11.93
N GLY A 41 -2.19 -3.98 -12.14
CA GLY A 41 -0.91 -3.99 -12.85
C GLY A 41 -1.16 -3.79 -14.35
N ILE A 42 -0.32 -2.99 -15.00
CA ILE A 42 -0.50 -2.57 -16.38
C ILE A 42 0.78 -2.87 -17.14
N CYS A 43 0.66 -3.56 -18.28
CA CYS A 43 1.74 -3.76 -19.23
C CYS A 43 1.40 -3.16 -20.59
N GLY A 44 2.43 -2.71 -21.28
CA GLY A 44 2.30 -2.09 -22.60
C GLY A 44 3.66 -1.62 -23.13
N SER A 45 3.65 -0.86 -24.21
CA SER A 45 4.85 -0.23 -24.76
C SER A 45 5.27 0.95 -23.90
N ALA A 46 6.47 0.89 -23.31
CA ALA A 46 6.99 1.94 -22.45
C ALA A 46 7.46 3.17 -23.25
N VAL A 47 7.20 4.35 -22.69
CA VAL A 47 7.82 5.61 -23.09
C VAL A 47 8.91 5.94 -22.08
N VAL A 48 10.17 5.90 -22.53
CA VAL A 48 11.33 6.15 -21.66
C VAL A 48 11.82 7.59 -21.88
N ARG A 49 12.11 8.29 -20.78
CA ARG A 49 12.81 9.59 -20.75
C ARG A 49 13.88 9.54 -19.66
N ASP A 50 15.06 10.01 -19.97
CA ASP A 50 16.20 10.05 -19.02
C ASP A 50 16.51 8.69 -18.34
N GLY A 51 16.27 7.58 -19.07
CA GLY A 51 16.47 6.21 -18.56
C GLY A 51 15.35 5.67 -17.69
N GLU A 52 14.30 6.44 -17.41
CA GLU A 52 13.15 6.04 -16.61
C GLU A 52 11.89 5.87 -17.45
N ILE A 53 11.01 4.96 -17.04
CA ILE A 53 9.69 4.81 -17.65
C ILE A 53 8.84 6.01 -17.24
N HIS A 54 8.51 6.84 -18.22
CA HIS A 54 7.69 8.04 -18.03
C HIS A 54 6.19 7.74 -18.16
N ASN A 55 5.85 6.90 -19.13
CA ASN A 55 4.46 6.54 -19.43
C ASN A 55 4.39 5.20 -20.16
N LEU A 56 3.19 4.66 -20.35
CA LEU A 56 2.90 3.51 -21.19
C LEU A 56 2.05 3.92 -22.39
N ARG A 57 2.36 3.37 -23.56
CA ARG A 57 1.50 3.41 -24.74
C ARG A 57 0.94 2.01 -24.96
N GLN A 58 -0.19 1.91 -25.65
CA GLN A 58 -0.71 0.65 -26.15
C GLN A 58 -0.68 -0.47 -25.08
N MET A 59 -1.62 -0.43 -24.17
CA MET A 59 -1.78 -1.50 -23.18
C MET A 59 -1.87 -2.86 -23.85
N SER A 60 -1.12 -3.83 -23.34
CA SER A 60 -1.10 -5.21 -23.83
C SER A 60 -1.77 -6.18 -22.86
N SER A 61 -1.73 -5.87 -21.56
CA SER A 61 -2.36 -6.71 -20.54
C SER A 61 -2.60 -5.96 -19.24
N LEU A 62 -3.54 -6.45 -18.45
CA LEU A 62 -3.83 -6.04 -17.09
C LEU A 62 -3.75 -7.23 -16.14
N ALA A 63 -3.24 -6.99 -14.91
CA ALA A 63 -3.22 -7.96 -13.83
C ALA A 63 -3.95 -7.37 -12.62
N ILE A 64 -5.17 -7.84 -12.35
CA ILE A 64 -5.98 -7.35 -11.23
C ILE A 64 -5.69 -8.21 -10.00
N ARG A 65 -5.21 -7.57 -8.94
CA ARG A 65 -4.98 -8.18 -7.63
C ARG A 65 -6.02 -7.67 -6.66
N ILE A 66 -6.85 -8.58 -6.15
CA ILE A 66 -7.84 -8.25 -5.14
C ILE A 66 -7.14 -8.16 -3.78
N ALA A 67 -7.31 -7.03 -3.11
CA ALA A 67 -6.82 -6.86 -1.74
C ALA A 67 -7.64 -7.73 -0.78
N HIS A 68 -6.96 -8.34 0.17
CA HIS A 68 -7.58 -9.08 1.28
C HIS A 68 -7.00 -8.59 2.59
N GLU A 69 -7.85 -8.44 3.57
CA GLU A 69 -7.46 -8.22 4.96
C GLU A 69 -7.52 -9.54 5.72
N VAL A 70 -6.62 -9.70 6.68
CA VAL A 70 -6.58 -10.85 7.58
C VAL A 70 -6.50 -10.33 9.03
N PRO A 71 -7.61 -9.83 9.58
CA PRO A 71 -7.64 -9.40 10.97
C PRO A 71 -7.27 -10.56 11.90
N GLY A 72 -6.44 -10.27 12.92
CA GLY A 72 -5.94 -11.28 13.83
C GLY A 72 -4.62 -11.94 13.40
N ALA A 73 -4.06 -11.59 12.24
CA ALA A 73 -2.74 -12.08 11.82
C ALA A 73 -1.64 -11.75 12.84
N ALA A 74 -1.79 -10.64 13.58
CA ALA A 74 -0.85 -10.18 14.59
C ALA A 74 -1.01 -10.86 15.95
N ALA A 75 -2.08 -11.61 16.22
CA ALA A 75 -2.41 -12.14 17.55
C ALA A 75 -1.29 -12.94 18.21
N GLY A 76 -0.56 -13.75 17.44
CA GLY A 76 0.58 -14.52 17.96
C GLY A 76 1.91 -13.75 17.97
N GLY A 77 1.98 -12.62 17.27
CA GLY A 77 3.20 -11.81 17.11
C GLY A 77 3.28 -10.64 18.09
N LEU A 78 2.19 -9.90 18.25
CA LEU A 78 2.15 -8.67 19.05
C LEU A 78 2.68 -8.85 20.49
N PRO A 79 2.30 -9.90 21.26
CA PRO A 79 2.84 -10.08 22.60
C PRO A 79 4.37 -10.22 22.64
N LYS A 80 4.99 -10.72 21.56
CA LYS A 80 6.44 -10.88 21.45
C LYS A 80 7.18 -9.58 21.19
N LEU A 81 6.46 -8.54 20.78
CA LEU A 81 7.01 -7.21 20.53
C LEU A 81 6.99 -6.33 21.80
N LEU A 82 6.36 -6.81 22.87
CA LEU A 82 6.15 -6.06 24.10
C LEU A 82 7.09 -6.56 25.20
N ASP A 83 7.71 -5.63 25.92
CA ASP A 83 8.36 -5.89 27.20
C ASP A 83 7.89 -4.85 28.20
N GLY A 84 7.33 -5.31 29.32
CA GLY A 84 6.74 -4.44 30.32
C GLY A 84 5.66 -3.49 29.76
N GLY A 85 4.96 -3.91 28.70
CA GLY A 85 3.93 -3.11 28.03
C GLY A 85 4.45 -2.08 27.02
N LYS A 86 5.76 -2.05 26.77
CA LYS A 86 6.38 -1.14 25.78
C LYS A 86 6.80 -1.88 24.54
N LEU A 87 6.62 -1.25 23.38
CA LEU A 87 7.08 -1.79 22.10
C LEU A 87 8.60 -1.72 21.97
N HIS A 88 9.19 -2.81 21.51
CA HIS A 88 10.59 -2.87 21.11
C HIS A 88 10.79 -2.51 19.65
N SER A 89 11.96 -1.92 19.33
CA SER A 89 12.41 -1.84 17.94
C SER A 89 12.54 -3.24 17.37
N THR A 90 11.78 -3.52 16.31
CA THR A 90 11.62 -4.86 15.78
C THR A 90 11.86 -4.90 14.28
N LEU A 91 12.54 -5.94 13.80
CA LEU A 91 12.74 -6.23 12.38
C LEU A 91 11.95 -7.49 12.00
N LEU A 92 11.00 -7.34 11.06
CA LEU A 92 10.23 -8.46 10.52
C LEU A 92 10.93 -9.04 9.28
N LEU A 93 11.38 -10.27 9.38
CA LEU A 93 12.02 -11.01 8.30
C LEU A 93 11.16 -12.20 7.86
N SER A 94 10.98 -12.34 6.56
CA SER A 94 10.37 -13.54 5.97
C SER A 94 10.77 -13.68 4.51
N PRO A 95 10.68 -14.87 3.92
CA PRO A 95 10.77 -15.07 2.48
C PRO A 95 9.69 -14.27 1.74
N PRO A 96 9.84 -14.02 0.43
CA PRO A 96 8.76 -13.52 -0.40
C PRO A 96 7.51 -14.40 -0.27
N GLY A 97 6.33 -13.78 -0.18
CA GLY A 97 5.07 -14.51 0.02
C GLY A 97 4.82 -15.01 1.45
N GLY A 98 5.74 -14.83 2.39
CA GLY A 98 5.62 -15.31 3.79
C GLY A 98 4.68 -14.48 4.69
N GLY A 99 3.80 -13.64 4.13
CA GLY A 99 2.78 -12.92 4.89
C GLY A 99 3.28 -11.68 5.65
N LYS A 100 4.52 -11.23 5.43
CA LYS A 100 5.13 -10.10 6.15
C LYS A 100 4.28 -8.82 6.11
N THR A 101 3.76 -8.43 4.95
CA THR A 101 2.92 -7.23 4.80
C THR A 101 1.58 -7.41 5.51
N THR A 102 1.00 -8.61 5.46
CA THR A 102 -0.25 -8.95 6.17
C THR A 102 -0.08 -8.84 7.67
N LEU A 103 1.02 -9.41 8.21
CA LEU A 103 1.37 -9.31 9.62
C LEU A 103 1.62 -7.86 10.03
N LEU A 104 2.42 -7.11 9.26
CA LEU A 104 2.74 -5.71 9.56
C LEU A 104 1.47 -4.83 9.59
N ARG A 105 0.56 -5.02 8.64
CA ARG A 105 -0.71 -4.29 8.58
C ARG A 105 -1.53 -4.49 9.85
N ASP A 106 -1.72 -5.75 10.24
CA ASP A 106 -2.52 -6.05 11.44
C ASP A 106 -1.80 -5.64 12.74
N LEU A 107 -0.47 -5.67 12.79
CA LEU A 107 0.31 -5.09 13.90
C LEU A 107 0.07 -3.57 14.01
N VAL A 108 0.16 -2.83 12.90
CA VAL A 108 -0.11 -1.39 12.86
C VAL A 108 -1.51 -1.09 13.37
N ARG A 109 -2.52 -1.80 12.89
CA ARG A 109 -3.90 -1.69 13.36
C ARG A 109 -4.02 -1.97 14.86
N CYS A 110 -3.48 -3.08 15.33
CA CYS A 110 -3.55 -3.44 16.75
C CYS A 110 -2.88 -2.42 17.67
N ILE A 111 -1.73 -1.89 17.27
CA ILE A 111 -1.01 -0.86 18.02
C ILE A 111 -1.81 0.45 18.04
N SER A 112 -2.34 0.85 16.90
CA SER A 112 -3.14 2.05 16.74
C SER A 112 -4.43 2.02 17.55
N ASP A 113 -5.13 0.88 17.55
CA ASP A 113 -6.41 0.73 18.23
C ASP A 113 -6.31 0.24 19.68
N GLY A 114 -5.10 -0.10 20.14
CA GLY A 114 -4.87 -0.57 21.50
C GLY A 114 -5.32 -2.01 21.73
N VAL A 115 -5.19 -2.88 20.75
CA VAL A 115 -5.55 -4.29 20.90
C VAL A 115 -4.48 -5.03 21.70
N GLY A 116 -4.78 -5.37 22.94
CA GLY A 116 -3.84 -6.07 23.84
C GLY A 116 -2.74 -5.19 24.43
N MET A 117 -2.79 -3.88 24.22
CA MET A 117 -1.88 -2.88 24.78
C MET A 117 -2.56 -1.51 24.81
N GLU A 118 -1.91 -0.49 25.39
CA GLU A 118 -2.39 0.88 25.26
C GLU A 118 -2.28 1.36 23.81
N ALA A 119 -3.33 2.08 23.34
CA ALA A 119 -3.37 2.60 21.98
C ALA A 119 -2.31 3.69 21.77
N LEU A 120 -1.52 3.58 20.72
CA LEU A 120 -0.47 4.53 20.36
C LEU A 120 -0.77 5.25 19.06
N ARG A 121 -0.20 6.42 18.87
CA ARG A 121 -0.15 7.10 17.57
C ARG A 121 0.92 6.47 16.70
N VAL A 122 0.54 6.01 15.52
CA VAL A 122 1.41 5.30 14.59
C VAL A 122 1.71 6.16 13.37
N GLY A 123 2.99 6.32 13.04
CA GLY A 123 3.43 6.88 11.76
C GLY A 123 3.83 5.76 10.82
N LEU A 124 3.13 5.60 9.71
CA LEU A 124 3.37 4.56 8.71
C LEU A 124 4.01 5.13 7.45
N ALA A 125 5.29 4.79 7.19
CA ALA A 125 5.98 5.09 5.95
C ALA A 125 5.80 3.93 4.95
N ASP A 126 4.84 4.07 4.04
CA ASP A 126 4.43 3.03 3.08
C ASP A 126 4.90 3.35 1.65
N GLU A 127 6.22 3.28 1.42
CA GLU A 127 6.85 3.68 0.16
C GLU A 127 6.20 3.07 -1.09
N ARG A 128 5.72 1.83 -1.01
CA ARG A 128 5.10 1.11 -2.12
C ARG A 128 3.58 1.07 -2.08
N GLY A 129 2.96 1.71 -1.09
CA GLY A 129 1.51 1.64 -0.88
C GLY A 129 1.01 0.21 -0.63
N GLU A 130 1.83 -0.66 0.00
CA GLU A 130 1.49 -2.08 0.19
C GLU A 130 0.78 -2.36 1.50
N VAL A 131 0.98 -1.52 2.50
CA VAL A 131 0.42 -1.70 3.84
C VAL A 131 -0.96 -1.07 3.94
N ALA A 132 -1.06 0.24 3.68
CA ALA A 132 -2.31 0.99 3.78
C ALA A 132 -3.16 0.98 2.50
N ALA A 133 -2.55 0.67 1.35
CA ALA A 133 -3.20 0.69 0.04
C ALA A 133 -3.96 2.00 -0.22
N MET A 134 -3.28 3.13 -0.08
CA MET A 134 -3.87 4.47 -0.18
C MET A 134 -4.55 4.70 -1.52
N TYR A 135 -5.76 5.27 -1.48
CA TYR A 135 -6.50 5.75 -2.64
C TYR A 135 -7.08 7.12 -2.33
N GLU A 136 -6.73 8.12 -3.14
CA GLU A 136 -7.16 9.52 -2.95
C GLU A 136 -6.96 10.05 -1.51
N GLY A 137 -5.83 9.72 -0.90
CA GLY A 137 -5.48 10.15 0.46
C GLY A 137 -6.15 9.36 1.58
N VAL A 138 -6.89 8.30 1.27
CA VAL A 138 -7.61 7.48 2.24
C VAL A 138 -7.05 6.05 2.25
N PRO A 139 -6.68 5.49 3.41
CA PRO A 139 -6.37 4.06 3.54
C PRO A 139 -7.56 3.22 3.08
N GLN A 140 -7.31 2.21 2.26
CA GLN A 140 -8.36 1.31 1.75
C GLN A 140 -8.45 0.01 2.53
N VAL A 141 -7.55 -0.19 3.47
CA VAL A 141 -7.50 -1.30 4.40
C VAL A 141 -7.39 -0.75 5.81
N ASP A 142 -7.83 -1.52 6.79
CA ASP A 142 -7.81 -1.09 8.17
C ASP A 142 -6.37 -1.08 8.71
N VAL A 143 -5.89 0.11 9.06
CA VAL A 143 -4.58 0.37 9.69
C VAL A 143 -4.73 0.99 11.09
N GLY A 144 -5.97 1.06 11.60
CA GLY A 144 -6.31 1.64 12.90
C GLY A 144 -6.53 3.16 12.88
N GLU A 145 -7.33 3.64 13.82
CA GLU A 145 -7.82 5.03 13.86
C GLU A 145 -6.75 6.09 14.18
N ARG A 146 -5.61 5.68 14.79
CA ARG A 146 -4.52 6.58 15.18
C ARG A 146 -3.28 6.43 14.30
N THR A 147 -3.46 6.02 13.05
CA THR A 147 -2.36 5.82 12.09
C THR A 147 -2.33 6.92 11.06
N ASP A 148 -1.24 7.66 11.03
CA ASP A 148 -0.92 8.61 9.96
C ASP A 148 -0.07 7.92 8.89
N VAL A 149 -0.52 7.98 7.64
CA VAL A 149 0.13 7.27 6.53
C VAL A 149 0.81 8.26 5.59
N MET A 150 2.04 7.96 5.22
CA MET A 150 2.75 8.63 4.13
C MET A 150 3.20 7.60 3.11
N ASP A 151 2.65 7.68 1.90
CA ASP A 151 2.92 6.74 0.82
C ASP A 151 3.55 7.40 -0.41
N GLY A 152 4.02 6.58 -1.35
CA GLY A 152 4.52 7.03 -2.65
C GLY A 152 5.80 7.86 -2.61
N CYS A 153 6.54 7.86 -1.50
CA CYS A 153 7.81 8.55 -1.36
C CYS A 153 8.86 7.67 -0.65
N PRO A 154 10.17 7.98 -0.80
CA PRO A 154 11.23 7.22 -0.12
C PRO A 154 11.04 7.18 1.40
N LYS A 155 11.20 6.01 2.00
CA LYS A 155 10.98 5.78 3.45
C LYS A 155 11.68 6.79 4.36
N GLY A 156 12.93 7.13 4.06
CA GLY A 156 13.69 8.08 4.87
C GLY A 156 13.05 9.47 4.91
N ALA A 157 12.54 9.94 3.76
CA ALA A 157 11.82 11.22 3.68
C ALA A 157 10.49 11.15 4.43
N ALA A 158 9.73 10.06 4.23
CA ALA A 158 8.46 9.82 4.90
C ALA A 158 8.63 9.82 6.43
N LEU A 159 9.59 9.05 6.95
CA LEU A 159 9.87 8.97 8.39
C LEU A 159 10.25 10.34 8.98
N ALA A 160 11.11 11.10 8.30
CA ALA A 160 11.48 12.43 8.75
C ALA A 160 10.28 13.39 8.84
N MET A 161 9.35 13.32 7.91
CA MET A 161 8.13 14.13 7.93
C MET A 161 7.15 13.68 9.02
N LEU A 162 6.91 12.38 9.14
CA LEU A 162 6.03 11.81 10.16
C LEU A 162 6.51 12.18 11.57
N LEU A 163 7.80 12.00 11.85
CA LEU A 163 8.39 12.36 13.15
C LEU A 163 8.26 13.84 13.50
N ARG A 164 8.43 14.73 12.52
CA ARG A 164 8.36 16.19 12.74
C ARG A 164 6.92 16.70 12.83
N GLY A 165 6.03 16.15 12.02
CA GLY A 165 4.68 16.68 11.85
C GLY A 165 3.61 15.99 12.67
N MET A 166 3.69 14.66 12.84
CA MET A 166 2.60 13.86 13.40
C MET A 166 2.89 13.36 14.83
N ASN A 167 4.14 13.48 15.29
CA ASN A 167 4.55 13.08 16.65
C ASN A 167 4.08 11.66 17.03
N PRO A 168 4.46 10.61 16.29
CA PRO A 168 4.14 9.22 16.64
C PRO A 168 4.81 8.83 17.98
N GLN A 169 4.26 7.81 18.63
CA GLN A 169 4.72 7.32 19.94
C GLN A 169 5.53 6.04 19.83
#